data_475c8884579e95da34ed1406124e12c4
#
_entry.id   475c8884579e95da34ed1406124e12c4
#
_cell.length_a   1.000
_cell.length_b   1.000
_cell.length_c   1.000
_cell.angle_alpha   90.00
_cell.angle_beta   90.00
_cell.angle_gamma   90.00
#
_symmetry.space_group_name_H-M   'P 1'
#
loop_
_entity.id
_entity.type
_entity.pdbx_description
1 polymer ?
#
loop_
_entity_poly.entity_id
_entity_poly.type
_entity_poly.pdbx_seq_one_letter_code
_entity_poly.pdbx_strand_id
1 'polypeptide(L)'
;MSQQICYPCTACLITVGDEILRGHIVDTNTSYLAKNLTAAGVRLQKVTVVPDVVDDIAKEINTASKQYSAVFTSGGVGPTHDDVTYEAVAKAFELKLEFHQELFDIYNQLIPGQHEVKRLAIVPSSCEIINIESKKIFPVISVKNVYVLPGSPKYFESAADVIISQLRGCAPLHYEHIDIELEELSIVNILDEQSKRWNGKVKIGSYPQSEPQIFTRITLEGSKEAISEAREELLYYLPIQKIMNLKHGFGRFQMNAILEDSKNEAHIKCALDILNECYDRYNSDEVFISFNGGKDCTVVLHLAATIAKLRNISSLLCLYVTADSFPEVETFVESASQYYGVEIIRKQRPMRSALSALLEERCNLKASLMGIRKGDPGSENLQPFAPTDSDWPRLIRVNPILHWSYSQVWTFLLKHNIPYCSLYDQGYTSIGSKSTTTRNPLLKDPNNPSSYLPAYTLLDKSAEREGRV
;
A
#
# COMPACT_ATOMS: atom_id res chain seq x y z
N MET A 1 -18.53 -0.23 -33.67
CA MET A 1 -18.13 -0.90 -32.45
C MET A 1 -18.88 -0.23 -31.30
N SER A 2 -19.98 -0.82 -30.84
CA SER A 2 -20.78 -0.33 -29.71
C SER A 2 -19.95 -0.42 -28.45
N GLN A 3 -19.71 0.70 -27.77
CA GLN A 3 -19.19 0.71 -26.41
C GLN A 3 -20.20 -0.04 -25.52
N GLN A 4 -19.87 -1.27 -25.18
CA GLN A 4 -20.57 -2.03 -24.16
C GLN A 4 -20.29 -1.31 -22.83
N ILE A 5 -21.29 -0.55 -22.35
CA ILE A 5 -21.25 0.02 -20.99
C ILE A 5 -21.26 -1.18 -20.05
N CYS A 6 -20.10 -1.51 -19.52
CA CYS A 6 -19.97 -2.57 -18.53
C CYS A 6 -20.53 -2.05 -17.20
N TYR A 7 -21.74 -2.46 -16.85
CA TYR A 7 -22.27 -2.21 -15.50
C TYR A 7 -21.40 -2.95 -14.48
N PRO A 8 -21.07 -2.34 -13.33
CA PRO A 8 -20.30 -3.03 -12.31
C PRO A 8 -21.04 -4.31 -11.91
N CYS A 9 -20.36 -5.46 -12.07
CA CYS A 9 -20.91 -6.74 -11.65
C CYS A 9 -21.09 -6.71 -10.13
N THR A 10 -22.31 -6.87 -9.66
CA THR A 10 -22.66 -6.82 -8.24
C THR A 10 -23.11 -8.20 -7.76
N ALA A 11 -22.75 -8.55 -6.53
CA ALA A 11 -23.10 -9.81 -5.92
C ALA A 11 -23.83 -9.64 -4.59
N CYS A 12 -24.63 -10.64 -4.25
CA CYS A 12 -25.25 -10.83 -2.94
C CYS A 12 -24.95 -12.23 -2.42
N LEU A 13 -24.70 -12.39 -1.12
CA LEU A 13 -24.61 -13.67 -0.44
C LEU A 13 -25.79 -13.84 0.51
N ILE A 14 -26.45 -15.00 0.45
CA ILE A 14 -27.50 -15.43 1.36
C ILE A 14 -26.97 -16.66 2.12
N THR A 15 -26.59 -16.48 3.37
CA THR A 15 -26.16 -17.56 4.26
C THR A 15 -27.40 -18.16 4.92
N VAL A 16 -27.60 -19.46 4.73
CA VAL A 16 -28.72 -20.23 5.25
C VAL A 16 -28.22 -21.11 6.37
N GLY A 17 -28.76 -20.95 7.57
CA GLY A 17 -28.38 -21.78 8.72
C GLY A 17 -28.73 -21.16 10.06
N ASP A 18 -29.52 -21.85 10.83
CA ASP A 18 -29.88 -21.53 12.21
C ASP A 18 -28.65 -21.50 13.13
N GLU A 19 -27.63 -22.31 12.87
CA GLU A 19 -26.39 -22.38 13.64
C GLU A 19 -25.58 -21.09 13.57
N ILE A 20 -25.64 -20.38 12.44
CA ILE A 20 -25.03 -19.06 12.29
C ILE A 20 -25.79 -18.02 13.10
N LEU A 21 -27.13 -18.00 12.97
CA LEU A 21 -28.00 -17.08 13.70
C LEU A 21 -27.91 -17.26 15.23
N ARG A 22 -27.66 -18.48 15.69
CA ARG A 22 -27.46 -18.81 17.10
C ARG A 22 -26.02 -18.60 17.59
N GLY A 23 -25.09 -18.25 16.70
CA GLY A 23 -23.67 -18.04 17.03
C GLY A 23 -22.91 -19.32 17.37
N HIS A 24 -23.41 -20.49 16.97
CA HIS A 24 -22.74 -21.78 17.19
C HIS A 24 -21.55 -21.96 16.24
N ILE A 25 -21.63 -21.40 15.05
CA ILE A 25 -20.58 -21.47 14.01
C ILE A 25 -20.28 -20.07 13.52
N VAL A 26 -18.99 -19.79 13.27
CA VAL A 26 -18.55 -18.54 12.64
C VAL A 26 -18.62 -18.69 11.13
N ASP A 27 -19.29 -17.75 10.45
CA ASP A 27 -19.36 -17.70 8.99
C ASP A 27 -18.03 -17.27 8.39
N THR A 28 -17.23 -18.22 7.95
CA THR A 28 -15.97 -18.00 7.21
C THR A 28 -16.19 -17.87 5.71
N ASN A 29 -17.30 -18.38 5.18
CA ASN A 29 -17.64 -18.37 3.75
C ASN A 29 -17.85 -16.94 3.24
N THR A 30 -18.48 -16.10 4.03
CA THR A 30 -18.66 -14.67 3.71
C THR A 30 -17.33 -13.98 3.47
N SER A 31 -16.37 -14.15 4.38
CA SER A 31 -15.04 -13.52 4.27
C SER A 31 -14.28 -14.03 3.03
N TYR A 32 -14.34 -15.34 2.78
CA TYR A 32 -13.72 -15.95 1.61
C TYR A 32 -14.30 -15.40 0.30
N LEU A 33 -15.63 -15.43 0.18
CA LEU A 33 -16.32 -14.95 -1.01
C LEU A 33 -16.05 -13.47 -1.29
N ALA A 34 -16.17 -12.62 -0.25
CA ALA A 34 -15.94 -11.19 -0.38
C ALA A 34 -14.55 -10.88 -0.92
N LYS A 35 -13.51 -11.54 -0.38
CA LYS A 35 -12.11 -11.36 -0.81
C LYS A 35 -11.91 -11.74 -2.27
N ASN A 36 -12.42 -12.91 -2.68
CA ASN A 36 -12.19 -13.43 -4.04
C ASN A 36 -13.05 -12.71 -5.09
N LEU A 37 -14.28 -12.30 -4.77
CA LEU A 37 -15.09 -11.46 -5.63
C LEU A 37 -14.44 -10.09 -5.86
N THR A 38 -13.90 -9.46 -4.82
CA THR A 38 -13.19 -8.18 -4.93
C THR A 38 -11.97 -8.34 -5.86
N ALA A 39 -11.19 -9.40 -5.72
CA ALA A 39 -10.06 -9.68 -6.60
C ALA A 39 -10.48 -9.90 -8.07
N ALA A 40 -11.68 -10.42 -8.30
CA ALA A 40 -12.27 -10.61 -9.63
C ALA A 40 -13.00 -9.36 -10.18
N GLY A 41 -12.98 -8.24 -9.46
CA GLY A 41 -13.66 -7.01 -9.86
C GLY A 41 -15.19 -7.06 -9.69
N VAL A 42 -15.69 -7.96 -8.86
CA VAL A 42 -17.12 -8.11 -8.54
C VAL A 42 -17.36 -7.54 -7.13
N ARG A 43 -18.33 -6.67 -7.00
CA ARG A 43 -18.62 -6.02 -5.70
C ARG A 43 -19.70 -6.80 -4.94
N LEU A 44 -19.34 -7.43 -3.81
CA LEU A 44 -20.29 -7.97 -2.86
C LEU A 44 -20.98 -6.80 -2.13
N GLN A 45 -22.26 -6.57 -2.44
CA GLN A 45 -23.01 -5.41 -1.92
C GLN A 45 -23.90 -5.75 -0.73
N LYS A 46 -24.30 -7.02 -0.60
CA LYS A 46 -25.19 -7.45 0.48
C LYS A 46 -24.81 -8.84 0.96
N VAL A 47 -24.85 -9.03 2.25
CA VAL A 47 -24.81 -10.33 2.92
C VAL A 47 -26.04 -10.41 3.83
N THR A 48 -26.79 -11.49 3.73
CA THR A 48 -27.98 -11.74 4.57
C THR A 48 -27.87 -13.13 5.17
N VAL A 49 -28.13 -13.26 6.46
CA VAL A 49 -28.27 -14.57 7.11
C VAL A 49 -29.75 -14.83 7.35
N VAL A 50 -30.22 -15.98 6.91
CA VAL A 50 -31.63 -16.40 7.05
C VAL A 50 -31.74 -17.75 7.75
N PRO A 51 -32.85 -18.00 8.48
CA PRO A 51 -33.08 -19.31 9.08
C PRO A 51 -33.37 -20.39 8.01
N ASP A 52 -33.32 -21.67 8.43
CA ASP A 52 -33.66 -22.83 7.60
C ASP A 52 -35.18 -22.90 7.34
N VAL A 53 -35.76 -21.83 6.81
CA VAL A 53 -37.20 -21.68 6.53
C VAL A 53 -37.39 -21.35 5.04
N VAL A 54 -38.11 -22.23 4.33
CA VAL A 54 -38.33 -22.12 2.87
C VAL A 54 -38.82 -20.75 2.45
N ASP A 55 -39.80 -20.16 3.16
CA ASP A 55 -40.41 -18.89 2.81
C ASP A 55 -39.47 -17.71 2.94
N ASP A 56 -38.66 -17.69 3.98
CA ASP A 56 -37.69 -16.62 4.25
C ASP A 56 -36.57 -16.66 3.21
N ILE A 57 -36.03 -17.84 2.94
CA ILE A 57 -34.98 -18.04 1.92
C ILE A 57 -35.52 -17.68 0.54
N ALA A 58 -36.74 -18.15 0.15
CA ALA A 58 -37.34 -17.89 -1.16
C ALA A 58 -37.58 -16.41 -1.39
N LYS A 59 -38.07 -15.67 -0.40
CA LYS A 59 -38.30 -14.22 -0.44
C LYS A 59 -36.97 -13.46 -0.67
N GLU A 60 -35.95 -13.83 0.06
CA GLU A 60 -34.62 -13.19 -0.07
C GLU A 60 -34.01 -13.47 -1.44
N ILE A 61 -34.07 -14.72 -1.92
CA ILE A 61 -33.59 -15.11 -3.26
C ILE A 61 -34.31 -14.33 -4.35
N ASN A 62 -35.64 -14.26 -4.30
CA ASN A 62 -36.44 -13.53 -5.32
C ASN A 62 -36.06 -12.05 -5.34
N THR A 63 -35.82 -11.44 -4.18
CA THR A 63 -35.45 -10.04 -4.07
C THR A 63 -34.02 -9.82 -4.60
N ALA A 64 -33.08 -10.63 -4.15
CA ALA A 64 -31.66 -10.51 -4.52
C ALA A 64 -31.43 -10.79 -6.02
N SER A 65 -32.12 -11.78 -6.59
CA SER A 65 -31.99 -12.13 -8.02
C SER A 65 -32.40 -10.99 -8.97
N LYS A 66 -33.29 -10.10 -8.54
CA LYS A 66 -33.71 -8.92 -9.32
C LYS A 66 -32.73 -7.73 -9.18
N GLN A 67 -31.97 -7.67 -8.08
CA GLN A 67 -31.15 -6.50 -7.72
C GLN A 67 -29.68 -6.67 -8.08
N TYR A 68 -29.15 -7.89 -8.04
CA TYR A 68 -27.75 -8.17 -8.19
C TYR A 68 -27.47 -9.01 -9.44
N SER A 69 -26.29 -8.85 -10.01
CA SER A 69 -25.86 -9.60 -11.20
C SER A 69 -25.61 -11.08 -10.88
N ALA A 70 -25.15 -11.37 -9.66
CA ALA A 70 -24.92 -12.72 -9.16
C ALA A 70 -25.42 -12.85 -7.71
N VAL A 71 -26.08 -13.93 -7.40
CA VAL A 71 -26.55 -14.26 -6.05
C VAL A 71 -25.95 -15.61 -5.66
N PHE A 72 -25.30 -15.65 -4.52
CA PHE A 72 -24.75 -16.87 -3.96
C PHE A 72 -25.59 -17.27 -2.76
N THR A 73 -25.88 -18.58 -2.60
CA THR A 73 -26.36 -19.10 -1.33
C THR A 73 -25.25 -19.93 -0.67
N SER A 74 -25.25 -20.03 0.64
CA SER A 74 -24.31 -20.86 1.41
C SER A 74 -25.06 -21.60 2.51
N GLY A 75 -25.15 -22.92 2.38
CA GLY A 75 -25.84 -23.80 3.36
C GLY A 75 -27.20 -24.34 2.91
N GLY A 76 -27.73 -25.25 3.69
CA GLY A 76 -29.06 -25.88 3.49
C GLY A 76 -29.16 -26.75 2.23
N VAL A 77 -28.08 -27.41 1.79
CA VAL A 77 -28.04 -28.26 0.58
C VAL A 77 -27.58 -29.69 0.86
N GLY A 78 -27.68 -30.14 2.08
CA GLY A 78 -27.40 -31.53 2.49
C GLY A 78 -28.59 -32.48 2.32
N PRO A 79 -28.47 -33.72 2.83
CA PRO A 79 -29.50 -34.73 2.73
C PRO A 79 -30.49 -34.71 3.91
N THR A 80 -30.33 -33.80 4.87
CA THR A 80 -31.12 -33.76 6.11
C THR A 80 -32.45 -33.04 5.93
N HIS A 81 -33.32 -33.08 6.91
CA HIS A 81 -34.69 -32.53 6.80
C HIS A 81 -34.71 -30.98 6.89
N ASP A 82 -33.64 -30.40 7.40
CA ASP A 82 -33.43 -28.95 7.52
C ASP A 82 -32.69 -28.35 6.29
N ASP A 83 -32.23 -29.20 5.37
CA ASP A 83 -31.65 -28.77 4.10
C ASP A 83 -32.75 -28.39 3.08
N VAL A 84 -33.21 -27.15 3.15
CA VAL A 84 -34.38 -26.66 2.39
C VAL A 84 -34.05 -25.66 1.29
N THR A 85 -32.77 -25.40 1.02
CA THR A 85 -32.38 -24.37 0.06
C THR A 85 -32.82 -24.67 -1.37
N TYR A 86 -32.81 -25.92 -1.82
CA TYR A 86 -33.30 -26.28 -3.16
C TYR A 86 -34.81 -26.07 -3.28
N GLU A 87 -35.60 -26.37 -2.23
CA GLU A 87 -37.02 -26.10 -2.18
C GLU A 87 -37.31 -24.61 -2.21
N ALA A 88 -36.55 -23.82 -1.48
CA ALA A 88 -36.65 -22.36 -1.45
C ALA A 88 -36.32 -21.73 -2.81
N VAL A 89 -35.30 -22.21 -3.52
CA VAL A 89 -34.94 -21.77 -4.87
C VAL A 89 -36.07 -22.11 -5.83
N ALA A 90 -36.61 -23.34 -5.78
CA ALA A 90 -37.75 -23.74 -6.61
C ALA A 90 -38.98 -22.84 -6.38
N LYS A 91 -39.28 -22.55 -5.10
CA LYS A 91 -40.38 -21.62 -4.73
C LYS A 91 -40.12 -20.20 -5.19
N ALA A 92 -38.93 -19.69 -5.06
CA ALA A 92 -38.59 -18.31 -5.46
C ALA A 92 -38.82 -18.05 -6.96
N PHE A 93 -38.67 -19.09 -7.79
CA PHE A 93 -38.83 -19.01 -9.24
C PHE A 93 -40.05 -19.74 -9.80
N GLU A 94 -40.94 -20.21 -8.94
CA GLU A 94 -42.18 -20.96 -9.31
C GLU A 94 -41.86 -22.24 -10.12
N LEU A 95 -40.76 -22.92 -9.77
CA LEU A 95 -40.30 -24.16 -10.38
C LEU A 95 -40.77 -25.37 -9.55
N LYS A 96 -40.74 -26.55 -10.19
CA LYS A 96 -40.93 -27.83 -9.49
C LYS A 96 -39.58 -28.40 -9.07
N LEU A 97 -39.60 -29.23 -8.05
CA LEU A 97 -38.44 -30.08 -7.72
C LEU A 97 -38.52 -31.35 -8.54
N GLU A 98 -37.45 -31.70 -9.22
CA GLU A 98 -37.34 -32.87 -10.08
C GLU A 98 -36.07 -33.64 -9.79
N PHE A 99 -36.06 -34.95 -10.00
CA PHE A 99 -34.89 -35.79 -9.86
C PHE A 99 -33.96 -35.59 -11.08
N HIS A 100 -32.68 -35.28 -10.84
CA HIS A 100 -31.70 -35.04 -11.87
C HIS A 100 -30.68 -36.20 -11.95
N GLN A 101 -30.76 -37.03 -13.01
CA GLN A 101 -29.97 -38.26 -13.13
C GLN A 101 -28.46 -37.96 -13.13
N GLU A 102 -28.00 -37.00 -13.92
CA GLU A 102 -26.56 -36.70 -14.02
C GLU A 102 -26.01 -36.24 -12.64
N LEU A 103 -26.74 -35.43 -11.91
CA LEU A 103 -26.34 -34.98 -10.58
C LEU A 103 -26.27 -36.16 -9.59
N PHE A 104 -27.22 -37.09 -9.70
CA PHE A 104 -27.20 -38.30 -8.90
C PHE A 104 -25.98 -39.15 -9.20
N ASP A 105 -25.61 -39.32 -10.47
CA ASP A 105 -24.46 -40.12 -10.88
C ASP A 105 -23.15 -39.48 -10.38
N ILE A 106 -23.04 -38.15 -10.38
CA ILE A 106 -21.88 -37.42 -9.81
C ILE A 106 -21.81 -37.66 -8.30
N TYR A 107 -22.92 -37.48 -7.57
CA TYR A 107 -22.92 -37.67 -6.11
C TYR A 107 -22.62 -39.13 -5.74
N ASN A 108 -23.15 -40.08 -6.48
CA ASN A 108 -22.92 -41.52 -6.23
C ASN A 108 -21.46 -41.92 -6.47
N GLN A 109 -20.75 -41.25 -7.36
CA GLN A 109 -19.30 -41.40 -7.54
C GLN A 109 -18.50 -40.78 -6.39
N LEU A 110 -18.97 -39.65 -5.86
CA LEU A 110 -18.28 -38.94 -4.77
C LEU A 110 -18.49 -39.62 -3.40
N ILE A 111 -19.67 -40.18 -3.18
CA ILE A 111 -20.12 -40.74 -1.89
C ILE A 111 -20.79 -42.12 -2.18
N PRO A 112 -20.02 -43.13 -2.56
CA PRO A 112 -20.57 -44.42 -2.97
C PRO A 112 -21.26 -45.15 -1.78
N GLY A 113 -22.39 -45.79 -2.06
CA GLY A 113 -23.05 -46.72 -1.15
C GLY A 113 -24.03 -46.06 -0.14
N GLN A 114 -24.35 -44.80 -0.28
CA GLN A 114 -25.35 -44.11 0.57
C GLN A 114 -26.67 -43.89 -0.18
N HIS A 115 -27.76 -44.43 0.36
CA HIS A 115 -29.10 -44.31 -0.26
C HIS A 115 -29.63 -42.89 -0.26
N GLU A 116 -29.21 -42.09 0.70
CA GLU A 116 -29.60 -40.68 0.92
C GLU A 116 -29.10 -39.73 -0.17
N VAL A 117 -28.09 -40.13 -0.94
CA VAL A 117 -27.56 -39.39 -2.11
C VAL A 117 -28.67 -39.01 -3.10
N LYS A 118 -29.74 -39.82 -3.19
CA LYS A 118 -30.88 -39.52 -4.04
C LYS A 118 -31.55 -38.16 -3.68
N ARG A 119 -31.52 -37.78 -2.41
CA ARG A 119 -32.11 -36.51 -1.95
C ARG A 119 -31.33 -35.31 -2.48
N LEU A 120 -30.01 -35.42 -2.55
CA LEU A 120 -29.12 -34.37 -3.09
C LEU A 120 -29.34 -34.12 -4.59
N ALA A 121 -29.96 -35.08 -5.30
CA ALA A 121 -30.26 -34.97 -6.73
C ALA A 121 -31.68 -34.53 -7.01
N ILE A 122 -32.49 -34.14 -5.99
CA ILE A 122 -33.80 -33.55 -6.15
C ILE A 122 -33.62 -32.03 -6.14
N VAL A 123 -33.64 -31.40 -7.30
CA VAL A 123 -33.29 -30.02 -7.53
C VAL A 123 -34.38 -29.27 -8.31
N PRO A 124 -34.35 -27.92 -8.33
CA PRO A 124 -35.30 -27.15 -9.14
C PRO A 124 -35.25 -27.52 -10.61
N SER A 125 -36.40 -27.70 -11.23
CA SER A 125 -36.49 -27.89 -12.68
C SER A 125 -35.83 -26.72 -13.41
N SER A 126 -35.18 -26.98 -14.54
CA SER A 126 -34.41 -25.98 -15.30
C SER A 126 -33.18 -25.42 -14.57
N CYS A 127 -32.63 -26.11 -13.58
CA CYS A 127 -31.31 -25.78 -13.07
C CYS A 127 -30.22 -26.18 -14.07
N GLU A 128 -29.12 -25.47 -14.04
CA GLU A 128 -27.89 -25.78 -14.77
C GLU A 128 -26.88 -26.33 -13.80
N ILE A 129 -26.23 -27.45 -14.15
CA ILE A 129 -25.09 -27.96 -13.38
C ILE A 129 -23.87 -27.18 -13.85
N ILE A 130 -23.22 -26.48 -12.93
CA ILE A 130 -21.94 -25.86 -13.20
C ILE A 130 -20.90 -26.97 -13.23
N ASN A 131 -20.46 -27.33 -14.43
CA ASN A 131 -19.57 -28.45 -14.66
C ASN A 131 -18.18 -28.14 -14.14
N ILE A 132 -17.75 -28.90 -13.16
CA ILE A 132 -16.46 -28.80 -12.52
C ILE A 132 -15.64 -29.98 -13.04
N GLU A 133 -14.70 -29.71 -13.93
CA GLU A 133 -13.86 -30.75 -14.59
C GLU A 133 -13.08 -31.67 -13.64
N SER A 134 -13.04 -31.33 -12.35
CA SER A 134 -12.37 -32.14 -11.33
C SER A 134 -13.36 -33.03 -10.57
N LYS A 135 -13.23 -34.36 -10.66
CA LYS A 135 -14.02 -35.38 -9.98
C LYS A 135 -13.99 -35.33 -8.44
N LYS A 136 -13.54 -34.24 -7.81
CA LYS A 136 -13.36 -34.13 -6.35
C LYS A 136 -14.10 -32.93 -5.74
N ILE A 137 -14.87 -32.17 -6.52
CA ILE A 137 -15.54 -30.97 -6.07
C ILE A 137 -17.04 -31.24 -5.97
N PHE A 138 -17.67 -30.71 -4.93
CA PHE A 138 -19.11 -30.79 -4.74
C PHE A 138 -19.83 -30.11 -5.91
N PRO A 139 -20.76 -30.78 -6.62
CA PRO A 139 -21.42 -30.18 -7.75
C PRO A 139 -22.28 -29.00 -7.32
N VAL A 140 -22.27 -27.95 -8.11
CA VAL A 140 -23.01 -26.73 -7.88
C VAL A 140 -24.10 -26.62 -8.94
N ILE A 141 -25.29 -26.23 -8.52
CA ILE A 141 -26.34 -25.87 -9.46
C ILE A 141 -26.55 -24.36 -9.49
N SER A 142 -26.99 -23.86 -10.62
CA SER A 142 -27.50 -22.50 -10.76
C SER A 142 -28.91 -22.49 -11.31
N VAL A 143 -29.67 -21.50 -10.88
CA VAL A 143 -30.99 -21.16 -11.42
C VAL A 143 -30.99 -19.67 -11.74
N LYS A 144 -31.04 -19.33 -13.03
CA LYS A 144 -30.81 -17.96 -13.51
C LYS A 144 -29.45 -17.44 -13.03
N ASN A 145 -29.42 -16.35 -12.23
CA ASN A 145 -28.24 -15.75 -11.65
C ASN A 145 -28.00 -16.16 -10.18
N VAL A 146 -28.68 -17.20 -9.69
CA VAL A 146 -28.53 -17.73 -8.34
C VAL A 146 -27.69 -18.99 -8.35
N TYR A 147 -26.58 -18.98 -7.66
CA TYR A 147 -25.62 -20.08 -7.49
C TYR A 147 -25.80 -20.71 -6.12
N VAL A 148 -26.08 -22.01 -6.07
CA VAL A 148 -26.41 -22.71 -4.82
C VAL A 148 -25.22 -23.49 -4.33
N LEU A 149 -24.58 -23.02 -3.25
CA LEU A 149 -23.37 -23.59 -2.70
C LEU A 149 -23.60 -24.23 -1.33
N PRO A 150 -22.80 -25.27 -0.98
CA PRO A 150 -22.86 -25.92 0.32
C PRO A 150 -22.38 -25.01 1.45
N GLY A 151 -22.80 -25.32 2.70
CA GLY A 151 -22.35 -24.60 3.91
C GLY A 151 -20.91 -24.94 4.34
N SER A 152 -20.45 -26.17 4.06
CA SER A 152 -19.10 -26.62 4.44
C SER A 152 -18.02 -25.77 3.76
N PRO A 153 -17.12 -25.09 4.49
CA PRO A 153 -16.12 -24.17 3.91
C PRO A 153 -15.30 -24.81 2.79
N LYS A 154 -14.80 -26.02 3.00
CA LYS A 154 -14.00 -26.73 1.99
C LYS A 154 -14.70 -26.90 0.64
N TYR A 155 -15.98 -27.22 0.63
CA TYR A 155 -16.75 -27.39 -0.60
C TYR A 155 -17.25 -26.06 -1.16
N PHE A 156 -17.61 -25.12 -0.28
CA PHE A 156 -17.98 -23.76 -0.64
C PHE A 156 -16.86 -23.04 -1.39
N GLU A 157 -15.66 -23.02 -0.82
CA GLU A 157 -14.48 -22.33 -1.38
C GLU A 157 -14.16 -22.87 -2.79
N SER A 158 -14.07 -24.20 -2.93
CA SER A 158 -13.78 -24.82 -4.22
C SER A 158 -14.84 -24.53 -5.29
N ALA A 159 -16.12 -24.48 -4.89
CA ALA A 159 -17.22 -24.18 -5.80
C ALA A 159 -17.27 -22.68 -6.15
N ALA A 160 -17.04 -21.82 -5.18
CA ALA A 160 -16.99 -20.37 -5.37
C ALA A 160 -15.88 -19.97 -6.36
N ASP A 161 -14.69 -20.56 -6.26
CA ASP A 161 -13.59 -20.27 -7.17
C ASP A 161 -13.93 -20.55 -8.65
N VAL A 162 -14.62 -21.65 -8.92
CA VAL A 162 -15.07 -21.97 -10.28
C VAL A 162 -16.06 -20.94 -10.79
N ILE A 163 -17.06 -20.57 -9.99
CA ILE A 163 -18.06 -19.59 -10.37
C ILE A 163 -17.41 -18.23 -10.60
N ILE A 164 -16.57 -17.78 -9.67
CA ILE A 164 -15.88 -16.49 -9.75
C ILE A 164 -15.01 -16.41 -11.02
N SER A 165 -14.33 -17.51 -11.40
CA SER A 165 -13.54 -17.55 -12.63
C SER A 165 -14.36 -17.32 -13.91
N GLN A 166 -15.66 -17.63 -13.88
CA GLN A 166 -16.60 -17.43 -14.98
C GLN A 166 -17.27 -16.05 -14.95
N LEU A 167 -17.29 -15.40 -13.78
CA LEU A 167 -17.79 -14.04 -13.63
C LEU A 167 -16.76 -13.07 -14.21
N ARG A 168 -16.90 -12.77 -15.51
CA ARG A 168 -16.08 -11.73 -16.15
C ARG A 168 -16.60 -10.38 -15.72
N GLY A 169 -16.00 -9.87 -14.68
CA GLY A 169 -16.32 -8.57 -14.08
C GLY A 169 -15.84 -7.40 -14.92
N CYS A 170 -16.18 -6.22 -14.47
CA CYS A 170 -15.55 -4.96 -14.83
C CYS A 170 -14.05 -4.98 -14.44
N ALA A 171 -13.31 -3.94 -14.85
CA ALA A 171 -11.91 -3.82 -14.48
C ALA A 171 -11.70 -4.12 -12.98
N PRO A 172 -10.71 -4.94 -12.63
CA PRO A 172 -10.50 -5.33 -11.23
C PRO A 172 -10.36 -4.10 -10.35
N LEU A 173 -11.09 -4.08 -9.24
CA LEU A 173 -10.91 -3.07 -8.21
C LEU A 173 -9.61 -3.39 -7.47
N HIS A 174 -8.73 -2.42 -7.44
CA HIS A 174 -7.53 -2.52 -6.64
C HIS A 174 -7.82 -2.02 -5.23
N TYR A 175 -7.06 -2.55 -4.29
CA TYR A 175 -7.15 -2.23 -2.88
C TYR A 175 -5.75 -2.02 -2.33
N GLU A 176 -5.52 -0.88 -1.72
CA GLU A 176 -4.31 -0.59 -0.97
C GLU A 176 -4.66 -0.07 0.43
N HIS A 177 -3.68 -0.06 1.32
CA HIS A 177 -3.84 0.52 2.64
C HIS A 177 -2.58 1.28 3.07
N ILE A 178 -2.81 2.24 3.97
CA ILE A 178 -1.79 2.98 4.69
C ILE A 178 -2.06 2.75 6.18
N ASP A 179 -1.07 2.25 6.91
CA ASP A 179 -1.13 2.10 8.35
C ASP A 179 -0.38 3.25 9.03
N ILE A 180 -1.04 3.96 9.95
CA ILE A 180 -0.49 5.12 10.63
C ILE A 180 -0.61 4.99 12.15
N GLU A 181 0.49 5.22 12.88
CA GLU A 181 0.56 5.20 14.37
C GLU A 181 -0.12 6.41 15.00
N LEU A 182 -1.39 6.59 14.72
CA LEU A 182 -2.23 7.64 15.29
C LEU A 182 -3.64 7.13 15.48
N GLU A 183 -4.34 7.73 16.43
CA GLU A 183 -5.78 7.56 16.57
C GLU A 183 -6.51 8.25 15.41
N GLU A 184 -7.61 7.66 14.97
CA GLU A 184 -8.42 8.13 13.84
C GLU A 184 -8.84 9.60 13.99
N LEU A 185 -9.21 10.03 15.20
CA LEU A 185 -9.62 11.41 15.49
C LEU A 185 -8.54 12.44 15.14
N SER A 186 -7.28 12.08 15.22
CA SER A 186 -6.16 13.00 14.91
C SER A 186 -6.03 13.31 13.42
N ILE A 187 -6.61 12.49 12.55
CA ILE A 187 -6.48 12.59 11.08
C ILE A 187 -7.82 12.75 10.36
N VAL A 188 -8.94 12.83 11.10
CA VAL A 188 -10.30 12.87 10.53
C VAL A 188 -10.49 14.00 9.51
N ASN A 189 -10.00 15.20 9.79
CA ASN A 189 -10.12 16.34 8.88
C ASN A 189 -9.42 16.09 7.54
N ILE A 190 -8.22 15.47 7.59
CA ILE A 190 -7.47 15.11 6.38
C ILE A 190 -8.26 14.07 5.57
N LEU A 191 -8.80 13.05 6.23
CA LEU A 191 -9.57 11.99 5.58
C LEU A 191 -10.85 12.53 4.95
N ASP A 192 -11.55 13.43 5.62
CA ASP A 192 -12.77 14.06 5.11
C ASP A 192 -12.50 14.90 3.85
N GLU A 193 -11.44 15.69 3.84
CA GLU A 193 -11.05 16.48 2.68
C GLU A 193 -10.66 15.58 1.50
N GLN A 194 -9.85 14.57 1.77
CA GLN A 194 -9.40 13.63 0.74
C GLN A 194 -10.56 12.77 0.21
N SER A 195 -11.46 12.33 1.07
CA SER A 195 -12.65 11.58 0.67
C SER A 195 -13.57 12.40 -0.26
N LYS A 196 -13.75 13.70 0.03
CA LYS A 196 -14.51 14.61 -0.85
C LYS A 196 -13.82 14.81 -2.19
N ARG A 197 -12.51 15.02 -2.18
CA ARG A 197 -11.71 15.26 -3.39
C ARG A 197 -11.70 14.06 -4.33
N TRP A 198 -11.58 12.85 -3.78
CA TRP A 198 -11.50 11.60 -4.53
C TRP A 198 -12.85 10.91 -4.73
N ASN A 199 -13.97 11.56 -4.34
CA ASN A 199 -15.31 11.02 -4.46
C ASN A 199 -15.61 10.55 -5.90
N GLY A 200 -16.14 9.33 -6.03
CA GLY A 200 -16.47 8.69 -7.31
C GLY A 200 -15.26 8.06 -8.04
N LYS A 201 -14.01 8.30 -7.60
CA LYS A 201 -12.79 7.70 -8.18
C LYS A 201 -12.13 6.71 -7.23
N VAL A 202 -11.94 7.11 -5.97
CA VAL A 202 -11.34 6.29 -4.93
C VAL A 202 -12.22 6.35 -3.69
N LYS A 203 -12.59 5.18 -3.17
CA LYS A 203 -13.24 5.06 -1.87
C LYS A 203 -12.18 5.00 -0.79
N ILE A 204 -12.23 5.97 0.13
CA ILE A 204 -11.33 6.05 1.28
C ILE A 204 -12.12 5.62 2.51
N GLY A 205 -11.56 4.68 3.28
CA GLY A 205 -12.11 4.23 4.56
C GLY A 205 -11.04 4.26 5.64
N SER A 206 -11.44 4.33 6.90
CA SER A 206 -10.53 4.25 8.06
C SER A 206 -11.03 3.23 9.06
N TYR A 207 -10.08 2.50 9.66
CA TYR A 207 -10.35 1.37 10.55
C TYR A 207 -9.35 1.40 11.70
N PRO A 208 -9.75 1.88 12.88
CA PRO A 208 -8.93 1.83 14.07
C PRO A 208 -8.56 0.39 14.46
N GLN A 209 -7.31 0.18 14.82
CA GLN A 209 -6.77 -1.09 15.28
C GLN A 209 -6.15 -0.90 16.67
N SER A 210 -6.31 -1.87 17.56
CA SER A 210 -5.81 -1.79 18.95
C SER A 210 -4.72 -2.81 19.28
N GLU A 211 -4.51 -3.80 18.42
CA GLU A 211 -3.51 -4.86 18.64
C GLU A 211 -2.62 -5.05 17.41
N PRO A 212 -1.30 -5.27 17.59
CA PRO A 212 -0.53 -5.29 18.84
C PRO A 212 -0.25 -3.89 19.43
N GLN A 213 -0.58 -2.84 18.72
CA GLN A 213 -0.45 -1.43 19.12
C GLN A 213 -1.59 -0.61 18.50
N ILE A 214 -1.86 0.58 19.03
CA ILE A 214 -2.88 1.48 18.48
C ILE A 214 -2.37 2.07 17.16
N PHE A 215 -3.11 1.84 16.09
CA PHE A 215 -2.89 2.48 14.79
C PHE A 215 -4.21 2.60 14.02
N THR A 216 -4.24 3.45 13.01
CA THR A 216 -5.37 3.54 12.09
C THR A 216 -4.96 2.99 10.72
N ARG A 217 -5.75 2.05 10.20
CA ARG A 217 -5.64 1.57 8.83
C ARG A 217 -6.52 2.39 7.91
N ILE A 218 -5.91 3.10 6.99
CA ILE A 218 -6.61 3.85 5.93
C ILE A 218 -6.62 2.96 4.69
N THR A 219 -7.81 2.76 4.10
CA THR A 219 -7.98 1.90 2.93
C THR A 219 -8.33 2.73 1.71
N LEU A 220 -7.82 2.31 0.56
CA LEU A 220 -8.05 2.93 -0.74
C LEU A 220 -8.57 1.86 -1.70
N GLU A 221 -9.75 2.08 -2.28
CA GLU A 221 -10.39 1.19 -3.26
C GLU A 221 -10.74 1.97 -4.53
N GLY A 222 -10.28 1.49 -5.70
CA GLY A 222 -10.52 2.17 -6.98
C GLY A 222 -9.73 1.54 -8.14
N SER A 223 -9.52 2.30 -9.24
CA SER A 223 -8.56 1.87 -10.26
C SER A 223 -7.13 2.00 -9.75
N LYS A 224 -6.21 1.21 -10.30
CA LYS A 224 -4.80 1.23 -9.88
C LYS A 224 -4.17 2.62 -9.99
N GLU A 225 -4.46 3.31 -11.06
CA GLU A 225 -3.97 4.67 -11.33
C GLU A 225 -4.53 5.67 -10.33
N ALA A 226 -5.84 5.65 -10.09
CA ALA A 226 -6.50 6.55 -9.16
C ALA A 226 -6.03 6.33 -7.70
N ILE A 227 -5.85 5.06 -7.30
CA ILE A 227 -5.31 4.72 -5.97
C ILE A 227 -3.88 5.25 -5.81
N SER A 228 -3.03 5.08 -6.84
CA SER A 228 -1.65 5.59 -6.80
C SER A 228 -1.61 7.10 -6.59
N GLU A 229 -2.42 7.86 -7.33
CA GLU A 229 -2.51 9.31 -7.19
C GLU A 229 -3.09 9.74 -5.84
N ALA A 230 -4.17 9.10 -5.39
CA ALA A 230 -4.77 9.40 -4.10
C ALA A 230 -3.83 9.08 -2.93
N ARG A 231 -3.07 7.98 -3.05
CA ARG A 231 -2.07 7.59 -2.05
C ARG A 231 -0.93 8.59 -1.96
N GLU A 232 -0.40 9.04 -3.11
CA GLU A 232 0.63 10.08 -3.17
C GLU A 232 0.15 11.35 -2.44
N GLU A 233 -1.08 11.78 -2.71
CA GLU A 233 -1.65 12.98 -2.09
C GLU A 233 -1.92 12.79 -0.60
N LEU A 234 -2.48 11.66 -0.18
CA LEU A 234 -2.67 11.33 1.23
C LEU A 234 -1.37 11.36 2.02
N LEU A 235 -0.31 10.73 1.50
CA LEU A 235 1.01 10.71 2.14
C LEU A 235 1.64 12.12 2.26
N TYR A 236 1.24 13.06 1.43
CA TYR A 236 1.68 14.44 1.55
C TYR A 236 1.03 15.18 2.73
N TYR A 237 -0.24 14.87 3.03
CA TYR A 237 -0.97 15.56 4.12
C TYR A 237 -0.93 14.81 5.46
N LEU A 238 -0.79 13.49 5.45
CA LEU A 238 -0.69 12.70 6.68
C LEU A 238 0.67 12.91 7.35
N PRO A 239 0.76 12.87 8.70
CA PRO A 239 2.03 12.92 9.42
C PRO A 239 2.96 11.77 9.02
N ILE A 240 3.83 12.01 8.05
CA ILE A 240 4.62 10.96 7.37
C ILE A 240 5.52 10.19 8.32
N GLN A 241 6.00 10.83 9.40
CA GLN A 241 6.83 10.18 10.43
C GLN A 241 6.07 9.12 11.24
N LYS A 242 4.74 9.10 11.14
CA LYS A 242 3.86 8.14 11.82
C LYS A 242 3.36 7.03 10.89
N ILE A 243 3.73 7.05 9.61
CA ILE A 243 3.36 6.00 8.66
C ILE A 243 4.22 4.75 8.89
N MET A 244 3.58 3.61 9.13
CA MET A 244 4.26 2.34 9.44
C MET A 244 4.87 1.69 8.20
N ASN A 245 4.25 1.84 7.03
CA ASN A 245 4.64 1.21 5.77
C ASN A 245 4.77 2.23 4.65
N LEU A 246 5.88 2.98 4.64
CA LEU A 246 6.22 3.92 3.58
C LEU A 246 6.71 3.16 2.34
N LYS A 247 5.83 2.95 1.36
CA LYS A 247 6.19 2.39 0.05
C LYS A 247 5.65 3.29 -1.05
N HIS A 248 6.49 3.59 -2.07
CA HIS A 248 6.07 4.35 -3.25
C HIS A 248 5.32 5.65 -2.90
N GLY A 249 5.87 6.41 -1.95
CA GLY A 249 5.23 7.65 -1.46
C GLY A 249 5.59 8.89 -2.27
N PHE A 250 6.69 8.85 -3.05
CA PHE A 250 7.11 9.96 -3.89
C PHE A 250 6.53 9.84 -5.30
N GLY A 251 5.74 10.81 -5.71
CA GLY A 251 5.09 10.81 -7.01
C GLY A 251 4.91 12.21 -7.61
N ARG A 252 3.96 12.32 -8.55
CA ARG A 252 3.68 13.59 -9.23
C ARG A 252 3.19 14.69 -8.31
N PHE A 253 2.46 14.33 -7.26
CA PHE A 253 1.92 15.31 -6.33
C PHE A 253 3.07 16.02 -5.59
N GLN A 254 4.01 15.25 -5.00
CA GLN A 254 5.19 15.79 -4.32
C GLN A 254 6.07 16.60 -5.27
N MET A 255 6.35 16.08 -6.46
CA MET A 255 7.10 16.79 -7.50
C MET A 255 6.47 18.16 -7.80
N ASN A 256 5.16 18.22 -8.06
CA ASN A 256 4.47 19.45 -8.39
C ASN A 256 4.49 20.46 -7.25
N ALA A 257 4.38 20.01 -5.99
CA ALA A 257 4.50 20.87 -4.81
C ALA A 257 5.88 21.56 -4.74
N ILE A 258 6.97 20.81 -5.03
CA ILE A 258 8.32 21.38 -5.07
C ILE A 258 8.48 22.38 -6.24
N LEU A 259 7.98 22.05 -7.43
CA LEU A 259 8.07 22.92 -8.59
C LEU A 259 7.29 24.22 -8.40
N GLU A 260 6.12 24.15 -7.73
CA GLU A 260 5.35 25.35 -7.39
C GLU A 260 6.11 26.24 -6.38
N ASP A 261 6.66 25.61 -5.34
CA ASP A 261 7.43 26.33 -4.32
C ASP A 261 8.68 26.99 -4.89
N SER A 262 9.33 26.35 -5.85
CA SER A 262 10.53 26.89 -6.52
C SER A 262 10.30 28.22 -7.26
N LYS A 263 9.04 28.55 -7.56
CA LYS A 263 8.71 29.84 -8.19
C LYS A 263 8.88 31.01 -7.21
N ASN A 264 8.73 30.75 -5.92
CA ASN A 264 8.78 31.77 -4.87
C ASN A 264 10.02 31.67 -3.98
N GLU A 265 10.67 30.51 -3.94
CA GLU A 265 11.81 30.18 -3.09
C GLU A 265 13.10 30.05 -3.91
N ALA A 266 13.87 31.14 -4.01
CA ALA A 266 15.08 31.22 -4.85
C ALA A 266 16.10 30.10 -4.55
N HIS A 267 16.23 29.66 -3.29
CA HIS A 267 17.17 28.61 -2.92
C HIS A 267 16.73 27.23 -3.46
N ILE A 268 15.42 26.94 -3.52
CA ILE A 268 14.88 25.73 -4.12
C ILE A 268 15.11 25.75 -5.62
N LYS A 269 14.79 26.89 -6.28
CA LYS A 269 15.03 27.05 -7.70
C LYS A 269 16.50 26.83 -8.06
N CYS A 270 17.42 27.48 -7.35
CA CYS A 270 18.86 27.31 -7.57
C CYS A 270 19.32 25.85 -7.46
N ALA A 271 18.81 25.12 -6.45
CA ALA A 271 19.13 23.71 -6.27
C ALA A 271 18.61 22.83 -7.42
N LEU A 272 17.38 23.09 -7.90
CA LEU A 272 16.82 22.41 -9.07
C LEU A 272 17.59 22.73 -10.35
N ASP A 273 18.02 23.99 -10.54
CA ASP A 273 18.81 24.41 -11.70
C ASP A 273 20.17 23.68 -11.71
N ILE A 274 20.86 23.54 -10.56
CA ILE A 274 22.11 22.78 -10.43
C ILE A 274 21.89 21.29 -10.76
N LEU A 275 20.80 20.71 -10.31
CA LEU A 275 20.47 19.31 -10.61
C LEU A 275 20.12 19.12 -12.09
N ASN A 276 19.38 20.04 -12.67
CA ASN A 276 19.10 20.04 -14.12
C ASN A 276 20.40 20.11 -14.93
N GLU A 277 21.30 21.03 -14.58
CA GLU A 277 22.61 21.15 -15.21
C GLU A 277 23.45 19.87 -15.04
N CYS A 278 23.35 19.19 -13.89
CA CYS A 278 24.02 17.91 -13.68
C CYS A 278 23.54 16.86 -14.69
N TYR A 279 22.23 16.70 -14.85
CA TYR A 279 21.66 15.74 -15.81
C TYR A 279 21.70 16.22 -17.29
N ASP A 280 22.08 17.45 -17.55
CA ASP A 280 22.46 17.92 -18.90
C ASP A 280 23.91 17.55 -19.24
N ARG A 281 24.80 17.50 -18.23
CA ARG A 281 26.22 17.14 -18.38
C ARG A 281 26.47 15.64 -18.33
N TYR A 282 25.67 14.89 -17.60
CA TYR A 282 25.84 13.45 -17.32
C TYR A 282 24.57 12.67 -17.57
N ASN A 283 24.71 11.48 -18.12
CA ASN A 283 23.59 10.55 -18.21
C ASN A 283 23.15 10.09 -16.81
N SER A 284 21.91 9.63 -16.67
CA SER A 284 21.36 9.21 -15.37
C SER A 284 22.11 8.04 -14.72
N ASP A 285 22.71 7.16 -15.50
CA ASP A 285 23.53 6.03 -15.09
C ASP A 285 24.99 6.41 -14.74
N GLU A 286 25.38 7.67 -14.99
CA GLU A 286 26.69 8.23 -14.65
C GLU A 286 26.66 9.01 -13.32
N VAL A 287 25.47 9.13 -12.68
CA VAL A 287 25.24 9.93 -11.47
C VAL A 287 24.75 9.05 -10.33
N PHE A 288 25.31 9.24 -9.15
CA PHE A 288 24.78 8.63 -7.91
C PHE A 288 24.65 9.68 -6.81
N ILE A 289 23.88 9.35 -5.77
CA ILE A 289 23.64 10.19 -4.60
C ILE A 289 24.43 9.61 -3.42
N SER A 290 25.27 10.41 -2.77
CA SER A 290 25.88 10.06 -1.49
C SER A 290 24.84 10.22 -0.39
N PHE A 291 24.22 9.10 0.03
CA PHE A 291 23.12 9.08 0.97
C PHE A 291 23.53 8.40 2.28
N ASN A 292 23.53 9.12 3.39
CA ASN A 292 23.89 8.62 4.71
C ASN A 292 22.73 8.64 5.72
N GLY A 293 21.50 8.88 5.27
CA GLY A 293 20.31 9.02 6.13
C GLY A 293 20.24 10.34 6.90
N GLY A 294 21.16 11.27 6.67
CA GLY A 294 21.17 12.62 7.26
C GLY A 294 20.14 13.55 6.60
N LYS A 295 19.70 14.59 7.31
CA LYS A 295 18.72 15.55 6.82
C LYS A 295 19.10 16.24 5.51
N ASP A 296 20.39 16.59 5.35
CA ASP A 296 20.89 17.32 4.19
C ASP A 296 20.91 16.44 2.94
N CYS A 297 21.37 15.20 3.03
CA CYS A 297 21.32 14.25 1.92
C CYS A 297 19.88 13.80 1.62
N THR A 298 18.97 13.83 2.59
CA THR A 298 17.54 13.59 2.37
C THR A 298 16.92 14.71 1.51
N VAL A 299 17.25 15.97 1.77
CA VAL A 299 16.84 17.09 0.90
C VAL A 299 17.37 16.88 -0.52
N VAL A 300 18.65 16.53 -0.69
CA VAL A 300 19.24 16.28 -2.01
C VAL A 300 18.54 15.12 -2.72
N LEU A 301 18.25 14.03 -2.01
CA LEU A 301 17.51 12.89 -2.58
C LEU A 301 16.12 13.30 -3.04
N HIS A 302 15.39 14.10 -2.25
CA HIS A 302 14.04 14.57 -2.61
C HIS A 302 14.05 15.49 -3.85
N LEU A 303 15.00 16.43 -3.91
CA LEU A 303 15.19 17.29 -5.09
C LEU A 303 15.63 16.50 -6.33
N ALA A 304 16.53 15.54 -6.17
CA ALA A 304 16.96 14.66 -7.27
C ALA A 304 15.81 13.78 -7.76
N ALA A 305 14.96 13.25 -6.87
CA ALA A 305 13.74 12.52 -7.23
C ALA A 305 12.73 13.41 -7.99
N THR A 306 12.63 14.69 -7.61
CA THR A 306 11.83 15.70 -8.34
C THR A 306 12.30 15.84 -9.79
N ILE A 307 13.60 16.03 -10.00
CA ILE A 307 14.18 16.14 -11.36
C ILE A 307 14.07 14.82 -12.12
N ALA A 308 14.31 13.69 -11.46
CA ALA A 308 14.17 12.38 -12.09
C ALA A 308 12.74 12.15 -12.61
N LYS A 309 11.72 12.48 -11.81
CA LYS A 309 10.31 12.37 -12.22
C LYS A 309 10.00 13.32 -13.39
N LEU A 310 10.49 14.55 -13.35
CA LEU A 310 10.31 15.55 -14.41
C LEU A 310 10.94 15.11 -15.73
N ARG A 311 12.13 14.50 -15.69
CA ARG A 311 12.90 14.03 -16.85
C ARG A 311 12.59 12.58 -17.26
N ASN A 312 11.66 11.89 -16.58
CA ASN A 312 11.34 10.48 -16.79
C ASN A 312 12.57 9.55 -16.62
N ILE A 313 13.46 9.86 -15.69
CA ILE A 313 14.55 8.99 -15.28
C ILE A 313 13.96 7.84 -14.48
N SER A 314 14.21 6.61 -14.91
CA SER A 314 13.54 5.41 -14.36
C SER A 314 14.04 5.00 -12.98
N SER A 315 15.29 5.27 -12.64
CA SER A 315 15.88 4.88 -11.35
C SER A 315 17.00 5.86 -10.96
N LEU A 316 17.10 6.10 -9.65
CA LEU A 316 18.21 6.81 -9.02
C LEU A 316 19.06 5.81 -8.25
N LEU A 317 20.38 6.02 -8.27
CA LEU A 317 21.34 5.23 -7.54
C LEU A 317 21.82 5.99 -6.30
N CYS A 318 21.78 5.35 -5.14
CA CYS A 318 22.33 5.88 -3.88
C CYS A 318 23.50 5.02 -3.40
N LEU A 319 24.57 5.66 -2.93
CA LEU A 319 25.64 5.01 -2.20
C LEU A 319 25.46 5.27 -0.70
N TYR A 320 25.28 4.20 0.08
CA TYR A 320 25.28 4.25 1.54
C TYR A 320 26.52 3.56 2.08
N VAL A 321 27.35 4.31 2.80
CA VAL A 321 28.57 3.78 3.42
C VAL A 321 28.39 3.69 4.93
N THR A 322 28.29 2.47 5.42
CA THR A 322 28.07 2.16 6.84
C THR A 322 29.38 1.75 7.54
N ALA A 323 29.45 2.03 8.83
CA ALA A 323 30.48 1.45 9.72
C ALA A 323 29.90 1.22 11.13
N ASP A 324 29.46 2.28 11.77
CA ASP A 324 28.95 2.32 13.14
C ASP A 324 27.69 3.19 13.13
N SER A 325 26.62 2.61 12.56
CA SER A 325 25.35 3.31 12.37
C SER A 325 24.40 3.08 13.53
N PHE A 326 23.53 4.05 13.78
CA PHE A 326 22.37 3.86 14.65
C PHE A 326 21.34 2.96 13.96
N PRO A 327 20.63 2.09 14.70
CA PRO A 327 19.53 1.31 14.15
C PRO A 327 18.46 2.16 13.45
N GLU A 328 18.17 3.34 13.99
CA GLU A 328 17.19 4.29 13.44
C GLU A 328 17.63 4.84 12.08
N VAL A 329 18.94 5.01 11.86
CA VAL A 329 19.48 5.41 10.54
C VAL A 329 19.32 4.28 9.53
N GLU A 330 19.64 3.03 9.93
CA GLU A 330 19.46 1.85 9.05
C GLU A 330 17.99 1.68 8.65
N THR A 331 17.07 1.80 9.62
CA THR A 331 15.62 1.75 9.37
C THR A 331 15.18 2.86 8.42
N PHE A 332 15.69 4.08 8.63
CA PHE A 332 15.34 5.21 7.78
C PHE A 332 15.89 5.07 6.35
N VAL A 333 17.12 4.58 6.19
CA VAL A 333 17.72 4.34 4.86
C VAL A 333 16.88 3.34 4.08
N GLU A 334 16.42 2.26 4.73
CA GLU A 334 15.54 1.28 4.10
C GLU A 334 14.18 1.88 3.72
N SER A 335 13.57 2.64 4.64
CA SER A 335 12.30 3.32 4.39
C SER A 335 12.41 4.34 3.26
N ALA A 336 13.51 5.09 3.19
CA ALA A 336 13.76 6.04 2.11
C ALA A 336 13.91 5.34 0.76
N SER A 337 14.61 4.19 0.71
CA SER A 337 14.69 3.37 -0.50
C SER A 337 13.30 3.00 -1.04
N GLN A 338 12.43 2.53 -0.15
CA GLN A 338 11.06 2.13 -0.51
C GLN A 338 10.18 3.33 -0.88
N TYR A 339 10.32 4.46 -0.16
CA TYR A 339 9.54 5.68 -0.42
C TYR A 339 9.84 6.29 -1.78
N TYR A 340 11.14 6.43 -2.13
CA TYR A 340 11.57 7.01 -3.40
C TYR A 340 11.67 5.99 -4.54
N GLY A 341 11.66 4.69 -4.26
CA GLY A 341 11.90 3.63 -5.25
C GLY A 341 13.32 3.66 -5.81
N VAL A 342 14.33 3.92 -4.97
CA VAL A 342 15.74 4.07 -5.38
C VAL A 342 16.57 2.84 -5.05
N GLU A 343 17.57 2.54 -5.89
CA GLU A 343 18.58 1.52 -5.62
C GLU A 343 19.59 2.04 -4.58
N ILE A 344 19.84 1.29 -3.50
CA ILE A 344 20.87 1.63 -2.51
C ILE A 344 21.97 0.59 -2.53
N ILE A 345 23.16 1.00 -2.99
CA ILE A 345 24.38 0.20 -2.86
C ILE A 345 24.97 0.44 -1.47
N ARG A 346 25.14 -0.64 -0.71
CA ARG A 346 25.71 -0.62 0.63
C ARG A 346 27.19 -1.01 0.58
N LYS A 347 28.08 -0.17 1.15
CA LYS A 347 29.51 -0.43 1.30
C LYS A 347 29.96 -0.20 2.74
N GLN A 348 31.07 -0.78 3.12
CA GLN A 348 31.68 -0.57 4.44
C GLN A 348 32.78 0.48 4.38
N ARG A 349 33.03 1.17 5.52
CA ARG A 349 34.17 2.10 5.64
C ARG A 349 35.53 1.37 5.51
N PRO A 350 36.60 2.09 5.12
CA PRO A 350 36.70 3.55 4.93
C PRO A 350 36.01 4.05 3.66
N MET A 351 35.52 5.30 3.71
CA MET A 351 34.78 5.94 2.63
C MET A 351 35.52 5.91 1.28
N ARG A 352 36.85 6.16 1.29
CA ARG A 352 37.67 6.15 0.08
C ARG A 352 37.68 4.77 -0.60
N SER A 353 37.88 3.72 0.19
CA SER A 353 37.89 2.33 -0.32
C SER A 353 36.48 1.94 -0.82
N ALA A 354 35.44 2.35 -0.11
CA ALA A 354 34.06 2.12 -0.52
C ALA A 354 33.74 2.78 -1.87
N LEU A 355 34.21 4.01 -2.07
CA LEU A 355 34.05 4.74 -3.32
C LEU A 355 34.87 4.12 -4.45
N SER A 356 36.14 3.71 -4.20
CA SER A 356 36.94 2.98 -5.18
C SER A 356 36.25 1.69 -5.64
N ALA A 357 35.77 0.89 -4.69
CA ALA A 357 35.05 -0.35 -5.00
C ALA A 357 33.74 -0.10 -5.78
N LEU A 358 33.02 0.98 -5.49
CA LEU A 358 31.86 1.36 -6.28
C LEU A 358 32.24 1.68 -7.73
N LEU A 359 33.31 2.45 -7.94
CA LEU A 359 33.75 2.86 -9.28
C LEU A 359 34.35 1.68 -10.09
N GLU A 360 34.91 0.67 -9.43
CA GLU A 360 35.31 -0.58 -10.07
C GLU A 360 34.09 -1.39 -10.53
N GLU A 361 33.03 -1.45 -9.73
CA GLU A 361 31.78 -2.16 -10.06
C GLU A 361 30.92 -1.41 -11.09
N ARG A 362 30.95 -0.08 -11.06
CA ARG A 362 30.15 0.83 -11.89
C ARG A 362 31.06 1.88 -12.54
N CYS A 363 31.87 1.44 -13.49
CA CYS A 363 32.93 2.26 -14.11
C CYS A 363 32.39 3.45 -14.93
N ASN A 364 31.09 3.51 -15.21
CA ASN A 364 30.44 4.62 -15.90
C ASN A 364 30.14 5.81 -14.97
N LEU A 365 30.23 5.67 -13.65
CA LEU A 365 29.92 6.74 -12.71
C LEU A 365 30.96 7.89 -12.82
N LYS A 366 30.46 9.13 -12.92
CA LYS A 366 31.27 10.36 -13.12
C LYS A 366 30.96 11.45 -12.11
N ALA A 367 29.73 11.46 -11.55
CA ALA A 367 29.29 12.51 -10.64
C ALA A 367 28.58 11.96 -9.40
N SER A 368 28.76 12.64 -8.28
CA SER A 368 28.07 12.34 -7.01
C SER A 368 27.31 13.56 -6.51
N LEU A 369 26.02 13.40 -6.28
CA LEU A 369 25.18 14.41 -5.60
C LEU A 369 25.48 14.35 -4.09
N MET A 370 25.81 15.51 -3.51
CA MET A 370 26.27 15.62 -2.13
C MET A 370 25.38 16.55 -1.32
N GLY A 371 25.04 16.14 -0.09
CA GLY A 371 24.33 16.98 0.89
C GLY A 371 25.27 17.87 1.69
N ILE A 372 26.19 18.58 1.04
CA ILE A 372 27.17 19.48 1.68
C ILE A 372 26.65 20.90 1.66
N ARG A 373 26.79 21.60 2.79
CA ARG A 373 26.46 23.03 2.94
C ARG A 373 27.68 23.85 3.31
N LYS A 374 27.66 25.17 3.03
CA LYS A 374 28.65 26.10 3.56
C LYS A 374 28.63 26.07 5.09
N GLY A 375 29.81 25.94 5.72
CA GLY A 375 29.96 25.71 7.16
C GLY A 375 30.19 24.26 7.55
N ASP A 376 29.98 23.30 6.65
CA ASP A 376 30.47 21.93 6.87
C ASP A 376 31.99 21.86 6.73
N PRO A 377 32.68 20.97 7.46
CA PRO A 377 34.13 20.84 7.38
C PRO A 377 34.61 20.59 5.92
N GLY A 378 35.54 21.41 5.46
CA GLY A 378 36.09 21.31 4.09
C GLY A 378 35.21 21.89 3.00
N SER A 379 34.18 22.68 3.35
CA SER A 379 33.27 23.27 2.37
C SER A 379 33.61 24.70 1.95
N GLU A 380 34.64 25.32 2.53
CA GLU A 380 34.95 26.76 2.44
C GLU A 380 35.10 27.22 0.97
N ASN A 381 35.80 26.42 0.15
CA ASN A 381 36.11 26.73 -1.25
C ASN A 381 35.28 25.94 -2.26
N LEU A 382 34.27 25.17 -1.79
CA LEU A 382 33.47 24.36 -2.69
C LEU A 382 32.59 25.22 -3.59
N GLN A 383 32.46 24.77 -4.82
CA GLN A 383 31.54 25.28 -5.83
C GLN A 383 30.39 24.29 -6.03
N PRO A 384 29.28 24.69 -6.68
CA PRO A 384 28.20 23.77 -7.02
C PRO A 384 28.68 22.51 -7.77
N PHE A 385 29.69 22.64 -8.62
CA PHE A 385 30.40 21.54 -9.27
C PHE A 385 31.89 21.63 -8.92
N ALA A 386 32.41 20.63 -8.24
CA ALA A 386 33.79 20.59 -7.82
C ALA A 386 34.38 19.19 -8.00
N PRO A 387 35.60 19.04 -8.56
CA PRO A 387 36.25 17.74 -8.61
C PRO A 387 36.53 17.24 -7.20
N THR A 388 36.65 15.94 -7.05
CA THR A 388 37.20 15.32 -5.83
C THR A 388 38.67 15.73 -5.64
N ASP A 389 39.13 15.73 -4.38
CA ASP A 389 40.53 16.05 -4.06
C ASP A 389 41.47 15.04 -4.73
N SER A 390 42.73 15.42 -4.94
CA SER A 390 43.69 14.67 -5.76
C SER A 390 43.95 13.24 -5.28
N ASP A 391 43.78 12.99 -3.99
CA ASP A 391 43.95 11.70 -3.32
C ASP A 391 42.69 10.84 -3.23
N TRP A 392 41.57 11.32 -3.81
CA TRP A 392 40.30 10.59 -3.91
C TRP A 392 40.06 10.04 -5.32
N PRO A 393 39.26 8.98 -5.47
CA PRO A 393 38.79 8.54 -6.78
C PRO A 393 38.17 9.69 -7.57
N ARG A 394 38.47 9.77 -8.88
CA ARG A 394 38.11 10.91 -9.73
C ARG A 394 36.61 10.94 -10.00
N LEU A 395 35.95 11.95 -9.46
CA LEU A 395 34.52 12.25 -9.64
C LEU A 395 34.29 13.75 -9.59
N ILE A 396 33.14 14.17 -10.05
CA ILE A 396 32.61 15.52 -9.81
C ILE A 396 31.63 15.48 -8.65
N ARG A 397 31.90 16.24 -7.61
CA ARG A 397 30.95 16.52 -6.52
C ARG A 397 29.96 17.56 -7.02
N VAL A 398 28.66 17.27 -6.93
CA VAL A 398 27.58 18.19 -7.25
C VAL A 398 26.87 18.54 -5.94
N ASN A 399 26.89 19.82 -5.58
CA ASN A 399 26.46 20.34 -4.28
C ASN A 399 25.22 21.24 -4.42
N PRO A 400 24.02 20.69 -4.66
CA PRO A 400 22.84 21.51 -5.01
C PRO A 400 22.35 22.39 -3.86
N ILE A 401 22.64 22.00 -2.62
CA ILE A 401 22.21 22.74 -1.42
C ILE A 401 23.38 23.46 -0.71
N LEU A 402 24.49 23.72 -1.41
CA LEU A 402 25.70 24.31 -0.84
C LEU A 402 25.43 25.59 -0.04
N HIS A 403 24.52 26.41 -0.51
CA HIS A 403 24.20 27.71 0.09
C HIS A 403 22.95 27.67 0.99
N TRP A 404 22.41 26.49 1.33
CA TRP A 404 21.25 26.40 2.21
C TRP A 404 21.65 26.53 3.67
N SER A 405 20.88 27.31 4.42
CA SER A 405 20.98 27.38 5.89
C SER A 405 20.33 26.17 6.56
N TYR A 406 20.67 25.93 7.82
CA TYR A 406 20.01 24.95 8.66
C TYR A 406 18.47 25.11 8.69
N SER A 407 18.03 26.37 8.81
CA SER A 407 16.60 26.68 8.82
C SER A 407 15.92 26.33 7.49
N GLN A 408 16.55 26.63 6.36
CA GLN A 408 16.00 26.27 5.05
C GLN A 408 15.86 24.76 4.86
N VAL A 409 16.84 23.98 5.33
CA VAL A 409 16.76 22.50 5.32
C VAL A 409 15.53 22.03 6.09
N TRP A 410 15.36 22.51 7.33
CA TRP A 410 14.21 22.08 8.15
C TRP A 410 12.87 22.60 7.65
N THR A 411 12.81 23.87 7.21
CA THR A 411 11.59 24.42 6.60
C THR A 411 11.17 23.57 5.39
N PHE A 412 12.12 23.19 4.55
CA PHE A 412 11.85 22.36 3.39
C PHE A 412 11.34 20.96 3.77
N LEU A 413 12.03 20.27 4.70
CA LEU A 413 11.62 18.94 5.15
C LEU A 413 10.22 18.94 5.78
N LEU A 414 9.94 19.92 6.64
CA LEU A 414 8.65 19.99 7.34
C LEU A 414 7.51 20.46 6.44
N LYS A 415 7.74 21.50 5.63
CA LYS A 415 6.73 22.07 4.72
C LYS A 415 6.24 21.03 3.69
N HIS A 416 7.15 20.26 3.15
CA HIS A 416 6.83 19.23 2.15
C HIS A 416 6.59 17.85 2.75
N ASN A 417 6.47 17.76 4.07
CA ASN A 417 6.22 16.53 4.81
C ASN A 417 7.14 15.37 4.35
N ILE A 418 8.44 15.67 4.26
CA ILE A 418 9.45 14.72 3.78
C ILE A 418 9.88 13.81 4.93
N PRO A 419 9.94 12.46 4.73
CA PRO A 419 10.41 11.56 5.77
C PRO A 419 11.89 11.83 6.11
N TYR A 420 12.23 11.81 7.39
CA TYR A 420 13.59 11.97 7.92
C TYR A 420 13.85 11.01 9.07
N CYS A 421 15.11 10.82 9.43
CA CYS A 421 15.50 9.91 10.52
C CYS A 421 14.93 10.36 11.88
N SER A 422 14.30 9.46 12.62
CA SER A 422 13.65 9.74 13.92
C SER A 422 14.60 10.22 15.02
N LEU A 423 15.91 10.05 14.87
CA LEU A 423 16.89 10.62 15.79
C LEU A 423 16.81 12.15 15.89
N TYR A 424 16.38 12.81 14.81
CA TYR A 424 16.20 14.26 14.83
C TYR A 424 15.08 14.72 15.77
N ASP A 425 14.07 13.88 16.00
CA ASP A 425 13.02 14.14 16.98
C ASP A 425 13.48 13.89 18.44
N GLN A 426 14.64 13.23 18.59
CA GLN A 426 15.23 12.87 19.88
C GLN A 426 16.39 13.80 20.29
N GLY A 427 16.54 14.96 19.62
CA GLY A 427 17.53 15.97 19.95
C GLY A 427 18.90 15.83 19.28
N TYR A 428 19.02 14.95 18.29
CA TYR A 428 20.22 14.90 17.44
C TYR A 428 20.11 15.96 16.34
N THR A 429 21.08 16.84 16.19
CA THR A 429 21.07 17.92 15.18
C THR A 429 21.96 17.64 13.99
N SER A 430 22.94 16.75 14.17
CA SER A 430 23.84 16.26 13.13
C SER A 430 24.14 14.80 13.41
N ILE A 431 23.93 13.92 12.43
CA ILE A 431 24.10 12.47 12.58
C ILE A 431 25.37 12.00 11.87
N GLY A 432 26.15 11.16 12.54
CA GLY A 432 27.33 10.49 12.01
C GLY A 432 27.49 9.09 12.58
N SER A 433 28.73 8.65 12.87
CA SER A 433 28.96 7.38 13.57
C SER A 433 28.35 7.44 14.97
N LYS A 434 27.79 6.33 15.43
CA LYS A 434 27.15 6.22 16.75
C LYS A 434 28.14 6.56 17.88
N SER A 435 29.40 6.11 17.75
CA SER A 435 30.45 6.37 18.73
C SER A 435 30.88 7.84 18.84
N THR A 436 30.60 8.67 17.81
CA THR A 436 31.01 10.09 17.76
C THR A 436 29.82 11.04 17.65
N THR A 437 28.63 10.60 18.00
CA THR A 437 27.42 11.42 17.90
C THR A 437 26.58 11.32 19.15
N THR A 438 26.29 12.46 19.75
CA THR A 438 25.42 12.61 20.94
C THR A 438 24.28 13.57 20.64
N ARG A 439 23.32 13.62 21.54
CA ARG A 439 22.25 14.62 21.50
C ARG A 439 22.82 16.01 21.72
N ASN A 440 22.25 17.01 21.06
CA ASN A 440 22.68 18.39 21.22
C ASN A 440 22.28 18.91 22.60
N PRO A 441 23.22 19.37 23.44
CA PRO A 441 22.93 19.85 24.80
C PRO A 441 21.92 21.00 24.85
N LEU A 442 21.90 21.86 23.82
CA LEU A 442 20.99 23.02 23.72
C LEU A 442 19.54 22.64 23.47
N LEU A 443 19.27 21.38 23.13
CA LEU A 443 17.92 20.84 22.94
C LEU A 443 17.39 20.11 24.17
N LYS A 444 18.10 20.12 25.29
CA LYS A 444 17.60 19.52 26.51
C LYS A 444 16.30 20.23 26.95
N ASP A 445 15.25 19.43 27.18
CA ASP A 445 13.94 19.98 27.53
C ASP A 445 13.99 20.61 28.94
N PRO A 446 13.72 21.90 29.09
CA PRO A 446 13.73 22.55 30.39
C PRO A 446 12.68 22.03 31.34
N ASN A 447 11.55 21.48 30.83
CA ASN A 447 10.45 20.96 31.63
C ASN A 447 10.63 19.46 31.96
N ASN A 448 11.45 18.74 31.20
CA ASN A 448 11.72 17.32 31.41
C ASN A 448 13.20 17.01 31.15
N PRO A 449 14.06 17.03 32.17
CA PRO A 449 15.50 16.82 32.02
C PRO A 449 15.93 15.48 31.39
N SER A 450 15.04 14.51 31.30
CA SER A 450 15.29 13.23 30.65
C SER A 450 15.00 13.21 29.14
N SER A 451 14.33 14.25 28.63
CA SER A 451 13.95 14.40 27.23
C SER A 451 14.71 15.51 26.49
N TYR A 452 14.62 15.48 25.19
CA TYR A 452 15.20 16.47 24.29
C TYR A 452 14.16 16.94 23.30
N LEU A 453 14.23 18.22 22.95
CA LEU A 453 13.39 18.82 21.91
C LEU A 453 13.88 18.39 20.51
N PRO A 454 13.01 18.37 19.50
CA PRO A 454 13.39 18.05 18.13
C PRO A 454 14.42 19.00 17.54
N ALA A 455 15.25 18.48 16.62
CA ALA A 455 16.33 19.23 15.97
C ALA A 455 15.89 20.56 15.33
N TYR A 456 14.70 20.59 14.73
CA TYR A 456 14.18 21.78 14.06
C TYR A 456 13.83 22.93 15.03
N THR A 457 13.79 22.68 16.33
CA THR A 457 13.56 23.71 17.36
C THR A 457 14.84 24.38 17.83
N LEU A 458 16.03 23.95 17.35
CA LEU A 458 17.29 24.55 17.72
C LEU A 458 17.30 26.06 17.41
N LEU A 459 17.51 26.91 18.41
CA LEU A 459 17.52 28.36 18.27
C LEU A 459 18.82 28.87 17.66
N ASP A 460 19.95 28.49 18.29
CA ASP A 460 21.28 28.81 17.76
C ASP A 460 21.70 27.82 16.66
N LYS A 461 21.54 28.25 15.42
CA LYS A 461 21.84 27.43 14.24
C LYS A 461 23.33 27.16 14.06
N SER A 462 24.23 27.97 14.64
CA SER A 462 25.67 27.77 14.61
C SER A 462 26.10 26.54 15.44
N ALA A 463 25.30 26.19 16.43
CA ALA A 463 25.50 25.05 17.31
C ALA A 463 25.00 23.71 16.75
N GLU A 464 24.69 23.63 15.44
CA GLU A 464 24.19 22.40 14.79
C GLU A 464 25.08 21.19 15.08
N ARG A 465 26.38 21.36 15.22
CA ARG A 465 27.36 20.27 15.37
C ARG A 465 27.83 20.05 16.81
N GLU A 466 27.25 20.71 17.81
CA GLU A 466 27.62 20.55 19.23
C GLU A 466 27.49 19.09 19.76
N GLY A 467 26.69 18.27 19.10
CA GLY A 467 26.57 16.84 19.39
C GLY A 467 27.59 15.95 18.63
N ARG A 468 28.60 16.53 17.94
CA ARG A 468 29.65 15.78 17.21
C ARG A 468 30.97 15.85 17.94
N VAL A 469 31.53 14.70 18.31
CA VAL A 469 32.80 14.54 19.03
C VAL A 469 33.92 14.13 18.06
#